data_801a4afeb2a1f399c8a7237adedcac5b
#
_entry.id   801a4afeb2a1f399c8a7237adedcac5b
#
_cell.length_a   1.000
_cell.length_b   1.000
_cell.length_c   1.000
_cell.angle_alpha   90.00
_cell.angle_beta   90.00
_cell.angle_gamma   90.00
#
_symmetry.space_group_name_H-M   'P 1'
#
loop_
_entity.id
_entity.type
_entity.pdbx_description
1 polymer ?
#
loop_
_entity_poly.entity_id
_entity_poly.type
_entity_poly.pdbx_seq_one_letter_code
_entity_poly.pdbx_strand_id
1 'polypeptide(L)'
;MKFLILDVYPSNDWRLVKDTAGGYGTGNDFGNSLFSQTVNKFVSKMISMPPMYAIYIYTILKQKGFVVEYERDLNNRKAIDEADYIIMPSSIIAHESEVKVLKDLSKRNKKIFVVGVFSSVLKNNYKEKNSYIVPGEPEGFFLNLTYSTQNLDSFFEGEKNELNPSNFVEDLDALPFPDWNYYSKKYPLKNNFLGFNSKIAIPILASRGCPYSCFNYCTYPLQQGRKVRLRSVKNVVDEINHCMQAMDTNKFVFRDPVFSINRKFTVEL
;
A
#
# COMPACT_ATOMS: atom_id res chain seq x y z
N MET A 1 -0.50 -17.13 14.27
CA MET A 1 -0.03 -16.81 12.90
C MET A 1 0.32 -15.34 12.85
N LYS A 2 1.56 -15.03 12.46
CA LYS A 2 2.11 -13.67 12.42
C LYS A 2 2.39 -13.24 10.99
N PHE A 3 1.82 -12.10 10.59
CA PHE A 3 2.09 -11.44 9.32
C PHE A 3 3.02 -10.25 9.54
N LEU A 4 3.96 -10.06 8.64
CA LEU A 4 4.78 -8.87 8.56
C LEU A 4 4.53 -8.17 7.23
N ILE A 5 4.03 -6.94 7.25
CA ILE A 5 3.99 -6.08 6.07
C ILE A 5 5.35 -5.38 6.00
N LEU A 6 6.19 -5.83 5.08
CA LEU A 6 7.54 -5.32 4.88
C LEU A 6 7.56 -4.37 3.69
N ASP A 7 7.55 -3.08 3.97
CA ASP A 7 7.48 -2.03 2.96
C ASP A 7 8.88 -1.56 2.57
N VAL A 8 9.42 -2.14 1.50
CA VAL A 8 10.79 -1.93 1.04
C VAL A 8 10.91 -0.58 0.34
N TYR A 9 11.78 0.27 0.85
CA TYR A 9 12.14 1.55 0.22
C TYR A 9 13.51 1.46 -0.45
N PRO A 10 13.77 2.24 -1.50
CA PRO A 10 15.08 2.31 -2.11
C PRO A 10 16.09 2.90 -1.11
N SER A 11 17.36 2.51 -1.26
CA SER A 11 18.46 3.00 -0.40
C SER A 11 18.68 4.51 -0.48
N ASN A 12 18.19 5.15 -1.54
CA ASN A 12 18.27 6.59 -1.73
C ASN A 12 17.01 7.26 -1.14
N ASP A 13 17.17 7.96 -0.04
CA ASP A 13 16.08 8.60 0.73
C ASP A 13 15.32 9.72 0.00
N TRP A 14 15.69 10.07 -1.22
CA TRP A 14 15.06 11.16 -1.97
C TRP A 14 13.72 10.79 -2.62
N ARG A 15 13.33 9.52 -2.64
CA ARG A 15 12.02 9.11 -3.15
C ARG A 15 10.97 9.20 -2.07
N LEU A 16 9.91 9.97 -2.34
CA LEU A 16 9.01 10.46 -1.31
C LEU A 16 7.82 9.54 -1.01
N VAL A 17 7.22 8.96 -2.03
CA VAL A 17 5.96 8.23 -1.91
C VAL A 17 5.97 7.01 -2.80
N LYS A 18 5.72 5.87 -2.18
CA LYS A 18 5.47 4.61 -2.86
C LYS A 18 3.96 4.47 -3.06
N ASP A 19 3.51 4.33 -4.31
CA ASP A 19 2.11 4.08 -4.62
C ASP A 19 1.93 2.63 -5.08
N THR A 20 1.15 1.87 -4.35
CA THR A 20 0.85 0.47 -4.67
C THR A 20 -0.55 0.29 -5.22
N ALA A 21 -1.31 1.39 -5.39
CA ALA A 21 -2.70 1.40 -5.82
C ALA A 21 -2.92 1.48 -7.33
N GLY A 22 -1.85 1.57 -8.08
CA GLY A 22 -1.88 1.75 -9.53
C GLY A 22 -1.25 3.04 -10.00
N GLY A 23 -0.85 3.93 -9.12
CA GLY A 23 -0.04 5.09 -9.45
C GLY A 23 1.45 4.76 -9.54
N TYR A 24 2.20 5.69 -10.13
CA TYR A 24 3.66 5.53 -10.29
C TYR A 24 4.45 5.85 -9.03
N GLY A 25 3.78 6.36 -8.00
CA GLY A 25 4.43 6.97 -6.87
C GLY A 25 4.99 8.36 -7.19
N THR A 26 5.57 9.00 -6.19
CA THR A 26 6.19 10.31 -6.36
C THR A 26 7.65 10.22 -5.96
N GLY A 27 8.52 10.47 -6.91
CA GLY A 27 9.96 10.57 -6.68
C GLY A 27 10.45 11.94 -7.12
N ASN A 28 11.22 12.61 -6.28
CA ASN A 28 11.94 13.79 -6.66
C ASN A 28 13.42 13.43 -6.80
N ASP A 29 13.97 13.75 -7.95
CA ASP A 29 15.39 13.62 -8.21
C ASP A 29 15.88 14.95 -8.79
N PHE A 30 16.48 15.76 -7.93
CA PHE A 30 17.07 17.03 -8.35
C PHE A 30 18.53 16.87 -8.83
N GLY A 31 18.98 15.62 -9.00
CA GLY A 31 20.33 15.28 -9.45
C GLY A 31 21.31 14.93 -8.33
N ASN A 32 22.58 14.72 -8.71
CA ASN A 32 23.61 14.13 -7.84
C ASN A 32 24.55 15.14 -7.18
N SER A 33 24.39 16.48 -7.43
CA SER A 33 25.20 17.47 -6.76
C SER A 33 24.94 17.50 -5.24
N LEU A 34 25.90 17.97 -4.45
CA LEU A 34 25.73 18.11 -2.99
C LEU A 34 24.53 18.98 -2.64
N PHE A 35 24.31 20.05 -3.43
CA PHE A 35 23.14 20.92 -3.27
C PHE A 35 21.84 20.16 -3.55
N SER A 36 21.78 19.41 -4.65
CA SER A 36 20.61 18.61 -5.03
C SER A 36 20.28 17.55 -3.99
N GLN A 37 21.29 16.85 -3.45
CA GLN A 37 21.10 15.89 -2.38
C GLN A 37 20.54 16.53 -1.11
N THR A 38 21.00 17.73 -0.78
CA THR A 38 20.49 18.49 0.39
C THR A 38 19.02 18.87 0.16
N VAL A 39 18.68 19.37 -1.04
CA VAL A 39 17.29 19.69 -1.41
C VAL A 39 16.42 18.44 -1.38
N ASN A 40 16.90 17.30 -1.92
CA ASN A 40 16.18 16.03 -1.87
C ASN A 40 15.85 15.60 -0.43
N LYS A 41 16.84 15.63 0.48
CA LYS A 41 16.64 15.33 1.90
C LYS A 41 15.67 16.30 2.59
N PHE A 42 15.71 17.57 2.20
CA PHE A 42 14.80 18.56 2.72
C PHE A 42 13.36 18.27 2.29
N VAL A 43 13.15 18.08 0.98
CA VAL A 43 11.82 17.82 0.41
C VAL A 43 11.24 16.50 0.93
N SER A 44 12.07 15.45 1.06
CA SER A 44 11.62 14.15 1.60
C SER A 44 11.14 14.23 3.05
N LYS A 45 11.68 15.15 3.84
CA LYS A 45 11.21 15.41 5.22
C LYS A 45 9.93 16.24 5.27
N MET A 46 9.70 17.08 4.28
CA MET A 46 8.51 17.95 4.25
C MET A 46 7.29 17.25 3.65
N ILE A 47 7.50 16.36 2.68
CA ILE A 47 6.43 15.67 1.97
C ILE A 47 6.54 14.19 2.27
N SER A 48 5.65 13.68 3.09
CA SER A 48 5.49 12.24 3.35
C SER A 48 4.03 11.89 3.19
N MET A 49 3.76 10.76 2.53
CA MET A 49 2.42 10.22 2.42
C MET A 49 2.38 8.84 3.07
N PRO A 50 1.43 8.62 4.00
CA PRO A 50 1.28 7.31 4.62
C PRO A 50 0.92 6.23 3.59
N PRO A 51 1.37 4.98 3.79
CA PRO A 51 1.13 3.88 2.85
C PRO A 51 -0.28 3.30 3.04
N MET A 52 -1.27 3.95 2.44
CA MET A 52 -2.69 3.65 2.65
C MET A 52 -3.03 2.17 2.49
N TYR A 53 -2.58 1.54 1.40
CA TYR A 53 -2.89 0.13 1.11
C TYR A 53 -2.30 -0.83 2.12
N ALA A 54 -1.08 -0.59 2.57
CA ALA A 54 -0.45 -1.40 3.59
C ALA A 54 -1.24 -1.34 4.91
N ILE A 55 -1.78 -0.17 5.25
CA ILE A 55 -2.54 0.01 6.48
C ILE A 55 -3.97 -0.55 6.36
N TYR A 56 -4.59 -0.52 5.17
CA TYR A 56 -5.80 -1.30 4.92
C TYR A 56 -5.58 -2.79 5.18
N ILE A 57 -4.55 -3.39 4.58
CA ILE A 57 -4.21 -4.81 4.76
C ILE A 57 -3.94 -5.11 6.25
N TYR A 58 -3.17 -4.24 6.93
CA TYR A 58 -2.92 -4.35 8.36
C TYR A 58 -4.22 -4.43 9.15
N THR A 59 -5.14 -3.50 8.88
CA THR A 59 -6.41 -3.41 9.60
C THR A 59 -7.30 -4.62 9.35
N ILE A 60 -7.41 -5.06 8.10
CA ILE A 60 -8.18 -6.26 7.71
C ILE A 60 -7.66 -7.50 8.46
N LEU A 61 -6.36 -7.74 8.40
CA LEU A 61 -5.76 -8.92 9.04
C LEU A 61 -5.89 -8.87 10.56
N LYS A 62 -5.73 -7.70 11.16
CA LYS A 62 -5.92 -7.51 12.60
C LYS A 62 -7.35 -7.77 13.04
N GLN A 63 -8.36 -7.29 12.30
CA GLN A 63 -9.76 -7.58 12.56
C GLN A 63 -10.10 -9.07 12.46
N LYS A 64 -9.37 -9.78 11.59
CA LYS A 64 -9.45 -11.25 11.48
C LYS A 64 -8.73 -11.99 12.63
N GLY A 65 -8.11 -11.28 13.58
CA GLY A 65 -7.44 -11.86 14.75
C GLY A 65 -6.01 -12.33 14.50
N PHE A 66 -5.40 -12.01 13.36
CA PHE A 66 -3.99 -12.28 13.12
C PHE A 66 -3.09 -11.30 13.88
N VAL A 67 -1.88 -11.74 14.23
CA VAL A 67 -0.81 -10.87 14.69
C VAL A 67 -0.18 -10.21 13.45
N VAL A 68 -0.21 -8.89 13.37
CA VAL A 68 0.26 -8.16 12.21
C VAL A 68 1.21 -7.04 12.63
N GLU A 69 2.32 -6.92 11.94
CA GLU A 69 3.27 -5.81 12.10
C GLU A 69 3.52 -5.14 10.73
N TYR A 70 3.77 -3.83 10.77
CA TYR A 70 4.23 -3.06 9.61
C TYR A 70 5.65 -2.57 9.87
N GLU A 71 6.55 -2.78 8.90
CA GLU A 71 7.97 -2.46 9.04
C GLU A 71 8.55 -1.92 7.73
N ARG A 72 9.43 -0.92 7.86
CA ARG A 72 10.28 -0.37 6.80
C ARG A 72 11.76 -0.69 6.99
N ASP A 73 12.16 -0.95 8.24
CA ASP A 73 13.56 -1.23 8.56
C ASP A 73 13.91 -2.69 8.21
N LEU A 74 14.71 -2.84 7.16
CA LEU A 74 15.22 -4.13 6.72
C LEU A 74 16.24 -4.74 7.70
N ASN A 75 16.76 -3.96 8.64
CA ASN A 75 17.65 -4.45 9.70
C ASN A 75 16.91 -5.03 10.89
N ASN A 76 15.59 -4.85 10.97
CA ASN A 76 14.78 -5.48 12.00
C ASN A 76 14.64 -6.99 11.73
N ARG A 77 15.77 -7.70 11.89
CA ARG A 77 15.87 -9.16 11.66
C ARG A 77 14.86 -9.93 12.49
N LYS A 78 14.64 -9.52 13.74
CA LYS A 78 13.70 -10.17 14.64
C LYS A 78 12.29 -10.20 14.05
N ALA A 79 11.76 -9.06 13.58
CA ALA A 79 10.44 -9.00 12.98
C ALA A 79 10.32 -9.90 11.74
N ILE A 80 11.38 -9.93 10.92
CA ILE A 80 11.44 -10.76 9.71
C ILE A 80 11.49 -12.26 10.07
N ASP A 81 12.30 -12.63 11.05
CA ASP A 81 12.49 -14.03 11.41
C ASP A 81 11.27 -14.63 12.12
N GLU A 82 10.59 -13.85 12.96
CA GLU A 82 9.38 -14.26 13.67
C GLU A 82 8.12 -14.31 12.77
N ALA A 83 8.15 -13.73 11.57
CA ALA A 83 7.00 -13.73 10.68
C ALA A 83 6.78 -15.10 10.03
N ASP A 84 5.55 -15.62 10.10
CA ASP A 84 5.11 -16.80 9.36
C ASP A 84 4.95 -16.45 7.87
N TYR A 85 4.37 -15.28 7.60
CA TYR A 85 4.13 -14.74 6.26
C TYR A 85 4.58 -13.29 6.15
N ILE A 86 5.20 -12.96 5.03
CA ILE A 86 5.60 -11.59 4.71
C ILE A 86 4.69 -11.07 3.60
N ILE A 87 4.19 -9.85 3.73
CA ILE A 87 3.45 -9.13 2.68
C ILE A 87 4.37 -8.01 2.21
N MET A 88 4.73 -8.05 0.93
CA MET A 88 5.66 -7.08 0.35
C MET A 88 4.96 -6.25 -0.73
N PRO A 89 4.68 -4.97 -0.45
CA PRO A 89 4.15 -4.04 -1.44
C PRO A 89 5.16 -3.77 -2.56
N SER A 90 4.75 -3.95 -3.82
CA SER A 90 5.56 -3.67 -5.00
C SER A 90 5.24 -2.29 -5.58
N SER A 91 6.26 -1.62 -6.11
CA SER A 91 6.11 -0.30 -6.72
C SER A 91 7.17 -0.04 -7.80
N ILE A 92 6.88 0.87 -8.72
CA ILE A 92 7.83 1.23 -9.76
C ILE A 92 9.08 1.92 -9.19
N ILE A 93 8.91 2.71 -8.13
CA ILE A 93 10.01 3.53 -7.58
C ILE A 93 10.99 2.75 -6.71
N ALA A 94 10.59 1.58 -6.20
CA ALA A 94 11.43 0.74 -5.32
C ALA A 94 11.74 -0.63 -5.93
N HIS A 95 11.38 -0.87 -7.19
CA HIS A 95 11.44 -2.14 -7.89
C HIS A 95 12.76 -2.92 -7.67
N GLU A 96 13.89 -2.28 -7.93
CA GLU A 96 15.19 -2.93 -7.81
C GLU A 96 15.49 -3.39 -6.37
N SER A 97 15.17 -2.54 -5.40
CA SER A 97 15.34 -2.87 -3.98
C SER A 97 14.39 -3.97 -3.54
N GLU A 98 13.13 -3.94 -4.00
CA GLU A 98 12.12 -4.95 -3.72
C GLU A 98 12.54 -6.32 -4.24
N VAL A 99 12.96 -6.40 -5.51
CA VAL A 99 13.42 -7.68 -6.11
C VAL A 99 14.64 -8.23 -5.39
N LYS A 100 15.59 -7.37 -4.99
CA LYS A 100 16.76 -7.80 -4.22
C LYS A 100 16.36 -8.38 -2.86
N VAL A 101 15.48 -7.71 -2.14
CA VAL A 101 14.98 -8.17 -0.83
C VAL A 101 14.16 -9.45 -0.99
N LEU A 102 13.30 -9.54 -2.01
CA LEU A 102 12.51 -10.72 -2.30
C LEU A 102 13.40 -11.96 -2.48
N LYS A 103 14.47 -11.84 -3.28
CA LYS A 103 15.44 -12.91 -3.49
C LYS A 103 16.14 -13.34 -2.21
N ASP A 104 16.52 -12.38 -1.35
CA ASP A 104 17.14 -12.69 -0.05
C ASP A 104 16.18 -13.45 0.87
N LEU A 105 14.94 -12.98 0.97
CA LEU A 105 13.90 -13.61 1.78
C LEU A 105 13.54 -15.01 1.28
N SER A 106 13.49 -15.21 -0.04
CA SER A 106 13.22 -16.51 -0.65
C SER A 106 14.32 -17.53 -0.33
N LYS A 107 15.59 -17.12 -0.36
CA LYS A 107 16.75 -17.96 0.07
C LYS A 107 16.64 -18.38 1.54
N ARG A 108 15.98 -17.59 2.36
CA ARG A 108 15.70 -17.87 3.79
C ARG A 108 14.41 -18.66 3.99
N ASN A 109 13.82 -19.20 2.93
CA ASN A 109 12.57 -19.96 2.93
C ASN A 109 11.37 -19.20 3.51
N LYS A 110 11.36 -17.86 3.45
CA LYS A 110 10.20 -17.06 3.87
C LYS A 110 9.08 -17.14 2.83
N LYS A 111 7.84 -17.25 3.28
CA LYS A 111 6.63 -17.23 2.45
C LYS A 111 6.19 -15.78 2.23
N ILE A 112 6.12 -15.33 0.99
CA ILE A 112 6.00 -13.92 0.65
C ILE A 112 4.80 -13.69 -0.27
N PHE A 113 3.80 -12.96 0.19
CA PHE A 113 2.75 -12.38 -0.65
C PHE A 113 3.26 -11.08 -1.23
N VAL A 114 3.45 -11.03 -2.54
CA VAL A 114 3.82 -9.79 -3.24
C VAL A 114 2.54 -9.12 -3.72
N VAL A 115 2.32 -7.89 -3.32
CA VAL A 115 1.09 -7.15 -3.61
C VAL A 115 1.37 -5.89 -4.42
N GLY A 116 0.38 -5.43 -5.19
CA GLY A 116 0.47 -4.22 -5.99
C GLY A 116 0.60 -4.50 -7.49
N VAL A 117 0.25 -3.48 -8.28
CA VAL A 117 0.15 -3.62 -9.73
C VAL A 117 1.48 -3.93 -10.39
N PHE A 118 2.59 -3.41 -9.85
CA PHE A 118 3.88 -3.53 -10.51
C PHE A 118 4.38 -4.98 -10.56
N SER A 119 4.20 -5.74 -9.48
CA SER A 119 4.48 -7.18 -9.47
C SER A 119 3.55 -7.96 -10.40
N SER A 120 2.31 -7.52 -10.56
CA SER A 120 1.35 -8.16 -11.48
C SER A 120 1.71 -7.95 -12.96
N VAL A 121 2.36 -6.83 -13.30
CA VAL A 121 2.84 -6.53 -14.66
C VAL A 121 4.19 -7.20 -14.93
N LEU A 122 5.14 -7.09 -14.00
CA LEU A 122 6.48 -7.66 -14.12
C LEU A 122 6.62 -8.97 -13.33
N LYS A 123 5.69 -9.90 -13.54
CA LYS A 123 5.61 -11.17 -12.81
C LYS A 123 6.94 -11.91 -12.71
N ASN A 124 7.68 -12.01 -13.81
CA ASN A 124 8.93 -12.76 -13.85
C ASN A 124 10.00 -12.22 -12.90
N ASN A 125 9.96 -10.92 -12.59
CA ASN A 125 10.92 -10.29 -11.67
C ASN A 125 10.59 -10.57 -10.21
N TYR A 126 9.31 -10.87 -9.93
CA TYR A 126 8.82 -11.12 -8.57
C TYR A 126 8.47 -12.60 -8.32
N LYS A 127 8.74 -13.47 -9.29
CA LYS A 127 8.52 -14.92 -9.16
C LYS A 127 9.72 -15.58 -8.51
N GLU A 128 9.55 -15.98 -7.25
CA GLU A 128 10.53 -16.77 -6.48
C GLU A 128 9.83 -18.01 -5.93
N LYS A 129 10.64 -19.02 -5.50
CA LYS A 129 10.11 -20.33 -5.06
C LYS A 129 9.01 -20.22 -4.00
N ASN A 130 9.16 -19.26 -3.06
CA ASN A 130 8.22 -19.06 -1.94
C ASN A 130 7.50 -17.71 -2.05
N SER A 131 7.26 -17.21 -3.26
CA SER A 131 6.49 -16.00 -3.49
C SER A 131 5.17 -16.30 -4.16
N TYR A 132 4.14 -15.58 -3.75
CA TYR A 132 2.83 -15.57 -4.40
C TYR A 132 2.46 -14.13 -4.75
N ILE A 133 2.23 -13.87 -6.04
CA ILE A 133 1.81 -12.55 -6.52
C ILE A 133 0.30 -12.46 -6.39
N VAL A 134 -0.16 -11.55 -5.52
CA VAL A 134 -1.58 -11.28 -5.31
C VAL A 134 -2.10 -10.37 -6.43
N PRO A 135 -2.99 -10.84 -7.29
CA PRO A 135 -3.51 -10.05 -8.38
C PRO A 135 -4.61 -9.08 -7.93
N GLY A 136 -4.76 -7.97 -8.66
CA GLY A 136 -5.83 -7.01 -8.42
C GLY A 136 -5.68 -6.25 -7.10
N GLU A 137 -6.79 -6.06 -6.41
CA GLU A 137 -6.82 -5.36 -5.12
C GLU A 137 -6.40 -6.30 -3.99
N PRO A 138 -5.28 -6.05 -3.33
CA PRO A 138 -4.83 -6.93 -2.25
C PRO A 138 -5.80 -6.96 -1.07
N GLU A 139 -6.53 -5.87 -0.81
CA GLU A 139 -7.54 -5.83 0.25
C GLU A 139 -8.64 -6.89 0.01
N GLY A 140 -9.11 -7.02 -1.23
CA GLY A 140 -10.10 -8.06 -1.57
C GLY A 140 -9.58 -9.46 -1.31
N PHE A 141 -8.32 -9.72 -1.64
CA PHE A 141 -7.68 -10.99 -1.34
C PHE A 141 -7.66 -11.27 0.17
N PHE A 142 -7.17 -10.32 0.97
CA PHE A 142 -7.06 -10.50 2.41
C PHE A 142 -8.42 -10.47 3.14
N LEU A 143 -9.43 -9.79 2.61
CA LEU A 143 -10.81 -9.88 3.11
C LEU A 143 -11.37 -11.30 2.99
N ASN A 144 -11.03 -12.02 1.93
CA ASN A 144 -11.53 -13.36 1.65
C ASN A 144 -10.69 -14.47 2.32
N LEU A 145 -9.57 -14.13 2.99
CA LEU A 145 -8.80 -15.13 3.72
C LEU A 145 -9.62 -15.71 4.90
N THR A 146 -9.63 -17.02 4.97
CA THR A 146 -10.21 -17.76 6.11
C THR A 146 -9.11 -18.20 7.08
N TYR A 147 -9.50 -18.49 8.33
CA TYR A 147 -8.59 -18.83 9.43
C TYR A 147 -7.81 -20.15 9.27
N SER A 148 -8.08 -20.94 8.23
CA SER A 148 -7.44 -22.25 8.03
C SER A 148 -5.99 -22.07 7.58
N THR A 149 -5.03 -22.40 8.44
CA THR A 149 -3.59 -22.41 8.13
C THR A 149 -3.24 -23.29 6.94
N GLN A 150 -3.96 -24.39 6.75
CA GLN A 150 -3.77 -25.29 5.61
C GLN A 150 -4.06 -24.64 4.27
N ASN A 151 -4.92 -23.61 4.26
CA ASN A 151 -5.30 -22.92 3.04
C ASN A 151 -4.26 -21.88 2.58
N LEU A 152 -3.47 -21.31 3.51
CA LEU A 152 -2.46 -20.30 3.15
C LEU A 152 -1.21 -20.90 2.51
N ASP A 153 -0.78 -22.05 2.97
CA ASP A 153 0.40 -22.72 2.44
C ASP A 153 0.18 -23.19 1.00
N SER A 154 -1.06 -23.52 0.64
CA SER A 154 -1.40 -23.92 -0.73
C SER A 154 -1.12 -22.85 -1.79
N PHE A 155 -1.06 -21.58 -1.42
CA PHE A 155 -0.65 -20.51 -2.35
C PHE A 155 0.81 -20.61 -2.78
N PHE A 156 1.63 -21.27 -1.98
CA PHE A 156 3.07 -21.47 -2.21
C PHE A 156 3.40 -22.84 -2.79
N GLU A 157 2.39 -23.73 -2.89
CA GLU A 157 2.50 -25.07 -3.45
C GLU A 157 1.93 -25.07 -4.87
N GLY A 158 2.78 -25.00 -5.89
CA GLY A 158 2.38 -25.12 -7.30
C GLY A 158 2.51 -23.88 -8.17
N GLU A 159 2.26 -24.03 -9.48
CA GLU A 159 2.46 -22.99 -10.49
C GLU A 159 1.28 -21.99 -10.63
N LYS A 160 0.34 -21.95 -9.72
CA LYS A 160 -0.91 -21.15 -9.83
C LYS A 160 -0.68 -19.67 -9.54
N ASN A 161 -0.07 -18.97 -10.47
CA ASN A 161 -0.02 -17.50 -10.52
C ASN A 161 -0.99 -16.93 -11.58
N GLU A 162 -2.16 -17.51 -11.76
CA GLU A 162 -3.16 -16.95 -12.64
C GLU A 162 -3.88 -15.79 -11.96
N LEU A 163 -3.96 -14.66 -12.67
CA LEU A 163 -4.70 -13.49 -12.24
C LEU A 163 -6.16 -13.89 -12.01
N ASN A 164 -6.58 -13.98 -10.76
CA ASN A 164 -7.98 -14.13 -10.43
C ASN A 164 -8.63 -12.74 -10.38
N PRO A 165 -9.44 -12.35 -11.37
CA PRO A 165 -10.12 -11.05 -11.38
C PRO A 165 -11.11 -10.87 -10.24
N SER A 166 -11.38 -11.90 -9.45
CA SER A 166 -12.33 -11.88 -8.33
C SER A 166 -11.84 -11.16 -7.06
N ASN A 167 -10.61 -10.60 -7.05
CA ASN A 167 -10.10 -9.89 -5.89
C ASN A 167 -10.54 -8.42 -5.81
N PHE A 168 -11.31 -7.92 -6.77
CA PHE A 168 -11.85 -6.57 -6.67
C PHE A 168 -12.93 -6.50 -5.58
N VAL A 169 -12.80 -5.50 -4.71
CA VAL A 169 -13.78 -5.23 -3.66
C VAL A 169 -14.99 -4.56 -4.28
N GLU A 170 -16.10 -5.26 -4.43
CA GLU A 170 -17.31 -4.71 -5.07
C GLU A 170 -17.99 -3.69 -4.17
N ASP A 171 -18.17 -3.99 -2.90
CA ASP A 171 -18.69 -3.07 -1.89
C ASP A 171 -17.53 -2.42 -1.13
N LEU A 172 -17.22 -1.16 -1.46
CA LEU A 172 -16.13 -0.43 -0.83
C LEU A 172 -16.45 -0.01 0.61
N ASP A 173 -17.72 0.05 1.00
CA ASP A 173 -18.12 0.36 2.37
C ASP A 173 -17.84 -0.80 3.34
N ALA A 174 -17.64 -2.01 2.80
CA ALA A 174 -17.22 -3.18 3.58
C ALA A 174 -15.73 -3.12 4.00
N LEU A 175 -14.94 -2.21 3.44
CA LEU A 175 -13.54 -2.01 3.86
C LEU A 175 -13.49 -1.35 5.23
N PRO A 176 -12.69 -1.85 6.17
CA PRO A 176 -12.49 -1.17 7.45
C PRO A 176 -11.73 0.14 7.24
N PHE A 177 -11.96 1.11 8.12
CA PHE A 177 -11.12 2.32 8.12
C PHE A 177 -9.69 1.98 8.51
N PRO A 178 -8.68 2.50 7.80
CA PRO A 178 -7.27 2.19 8.10
C PRO A 178 -6.87 2.61 9.52
N ASP A 179 -6.19 1.72 10.25
CA ASP A 179 -5.70 2.01 11.62
C ASP A 179 -4.48 2.95 11.59
N TRP A 180 -4.74 4.23 11.27
CA TRP A 180 -3.71 5.27 11.26
C TRP A 180 -3.09 5.50 12.63
N ASN A 181 -3.82 5.23 13.72
CA ASN A 181 -3.31 5.35 15.08
C ASN A 181 -2.15 4.37 15.31
N TYR A 182 -2.29 3.11 14.84
CA TYR A 182 -1.18 2.17 14.87
C TYR A 182 0.04 2.68 14.08
N TYR A 183 -0.20 3.13 12.85
CA TYR A 183 0.86 3.62 11.98
C TYR A 183 1.59 4.83 12.58
N SER A 184 0.85 5.80 13.09
CA SER A 184 1.40 7.07 13.60
C SER A 184 2.25 6.93 14.86
N LYS A 185 2.05 5.86 15.64
CA LYS A 185 2.89 5.56 16.81
C LYS A 185 4.32 5.23 16.43
N LYS A 186 4.51 4.56 15.30
CA LYS A 186 5.83 4.17 14.79
C LYS A 186 6.40 5.17 13.79
N TYR A 187 5.53 5.74 12.97
CA TYR A 187 5.86 6.70 11.91
C TYR A 187 5.04 7.97 12.08
N PRO A 188 5.55 8.96 12.85
CA PRO A 188 4.79 10.15 13.18
C PRO A 188 4.27 10.90 11.96
N LEU A 189 2.99 11.26 11.97
CA LEU A 189 2.33 12.04 10.91
C LEU A 189 2.45 13.56 11.15
N LYS A 190 3.49 13.99 11.86
CA LYS A 190 3.81 15.39 12.11
C LYS A 190 5.24 15.64 11.69
N ASN A 191 5.44 16.57 10.78
CA ASN A 191 6.76 17.01 10.40
C ASN A 191 7.11 18.27 11.19
N ASN A 192 8.12 18.18 12.07
CA ASN A 192 8.73 19.32 12.73
C ASN A 192 10.04 19.62 11.99
N PHE A 193 10.03 20.57 11.10
CA PHE A 193 11.23 20.97 10.37
C PHE A 193 11.42 22.48 10.46
N LEU A 194 12.57 22.92 10.94
CA LEU A 194 12.92 24.34 11.12
C LEU A 194 11.84 25.18 11.84
N GLY A 195 11.16 24.58 12.84
CA GLY A 195 10.09 25.27 13.58
C GLY A 195 8.74 25.28 12.88
N PHE A 196 8.63 24.73 11.68
CA PHE A 196 7.36 24.55 10.99
C PHE A 196 6.73 23.21 11.37
N ASN A 197 5.66 23.26 12.15
CA ASN A 197 4.82 22.09 12.42
C ASN A 197 3.86 21.87 11.27
N SER A 198 4.13 20.93 10.40
CA SER A 198 3.16 20.53 9.38
C SER A 198 2.54 19.17 9.70
N LYS A 199 1.21 19.10 9.73
CA LYS A 199 0.49 17.83 9.78
C LYS A 199 0.54 17.19 8.40
N ILE A 200 0.83 15.88 8.34
CA ILE A 200 0.77 15.10 7.10
C ILE A 200 -0.69 14.89 6.73
N ALA A 201 -1.01 15.00 5.45
CA ALA A 201 -2.33 14.71 4.96
C ALA A 201 -2.63 13.20 4.99
N ILE A 202 -3.79 12.83 5.53
CA ILE A 202 -4.26 11.45 5.50
C ILE A 202 -4.87 11.16 4.13
N PRO A 203 -4.41 10.10 3.44
CA PRO A 203 -4.99 9.71 2.17
C PRO A 203 -6.36 9.05 2.37
N ILE A 204 -7.33 9.48 1.58
CA ILE A 204 -8.70 8.92 1.54
C ILE A 204 -8.98 8.43 0.12
N LEU A 205 -9.74 7.36 -0.01
CA LEU A 205 -10.37 6.93 -1.26
C LEU A 205 -11.88 6.99 -1.14
N ALA A 206 -12.50 7.79 -1.97
CA ALA A 206 -13.96 7.85 -2.11
C ALA A 206 -14.44 6.90 -3.21
N SER A 207 -13.57 6.55 -4.15
CA SER A 207 -13.88 5.66 -5.26
C SER A 207 -12.68 4.79 -5.66
N ARG A 208 -12.94 3.71 -6.38
CA ARG A 208 -11.95 2.87 -7.04
C ARG A 208 -12.39 2.54 -8.47
N GLY A 209 -11.40 2.26 -9.30
CA GLY A 209 -11.60 1.94 -10.72
C GLY A 209 -11.54 3.18 -11.61
N CYS A 210 -11.12 2.96 -12.86
CA CYS A 210 -11.01 4.02 -13.87
C CYS A 210 -11.46 3.49 -15.23
N PRO A 211 -12.50 4.09 -15.86
CA PRO A 211 -13.03 3.61 -17.12
C PRO A 211 -12.20 4.05 -18.32
N TYR A 212 -11.29 5.01 -18.13
CA TYR A 212 -10.53 5.61 -19.23
C TYR A 212 -9.42 4.73 -19.74
N SER A 213 -9.18 4.77 -21.05
CA SER A 213 -8.10 4.06 -21.73
C SER A 213 -6.96 5.05 -22.03
N CYS A 214 -6.13 5.35 -21.03
CA CYS A 214 -5.01 6.27 -21.19
C CYS A 214 -3.79 5.56 -21.77
N PHE A 215 -3.70 5.46 -23.11
CA PHE A 215 -2.53 5.03 -23.90
C PHE A 215 -1.63 3.94 -23.30
N ASN A 216 -2.18 2.93 -22.63
CA ASN A 216 -1.45 1.82 -22.04
C ASN A 216 -0.35 2.17 -20.98
N TYR A 217 -0.18 3.44 -20.62
CA TYR A 217 0.79 3.82 -19.59
C TYR A 217 0.20 3.83 -18.18
N CYS A 218 -1.12 3.97 -18.06
CA CYS A 218 -1.80 4.09 -16.79
C CYS A 218 -2.09 2.71 -16.19
N THR A 219 -1.61 2.47 -14.97
CA THR A 219 -1.73 1.20 -14.29
C THR A 219 -2.92 1.11 -13.32
N TYR A 220 -3.68 2.18 -13.11
CA TYR A 220 -4.88 2.17 -12.27
C TYR A 220 -5.92 1.12 -12.70
N PRO A 221 -6.26 0.96 -13.98
CA PRO A 221 -7.21 -0.07 -14.40
C PRO A 221 -6.75 -1.51 -14.13
N LEU A 222 -5.44 -1.74 -14.07
CA LEU A 222 -4.86 -3.06 -13.76
C LEU A 222 -5.00 -3.39 -12.27
N GLN A 223 -4.87 -2.38 -11.41
CA GLN A 223 -4.95 -2.55 -9.95
C GLN A 223 -6.39 -2.51 -9.45
N GLN A 224 -7.19 -1.57 -9.93
CA GLN A 224 -8.51 -1.27 -9.39
C GLN A 224 -9.66 -1.64 -10.33
N GLY A 225 -9.34 -2.13 -11.54
CA GLY A 225 -10.33 -2.45 -12.56
C GLY A 225 -10.85 -1.21 -13.32
N ARG A 226 -11.69 -1.47 -14.32
CA ARG A 226 -12.31 -0.42 -15.15
C ARG A 226 -13.67 0.02 -14.66
N LYS A 227 -14.37 -0.83 -13.89
CA LYS A 227 -15.65 -0.49 -13.27
C LYS A 227 -15.43 0.48 -12.13
N VAL A 228 -16.04 1.65 -12.22
CA VAL A 228 -16.02 2.63 -11.12
C VAL A 228 -16.94 2.14 -10.01
N ARG A 229 -16.40 2.05 -8.81
CA ARG A 229 -17.11 1.72 -7.58
C ARG A 229 -16.96 2.89 -6.61
N LEU A 230 -18.07 3.33 -6.04
CA LEU A 230 -18.14 4.45 -5.11
C LEU A 230 -18.40 3.92 -3.71
N ARG A 231 -17.80 4.54 -2.73
CA ARG A 231 -18.26 4.43 -1.33
C ARG A 231 -19.52 5.27 -1.16
N SER A 232 -20.30 5.01 -0.12
CA SER A 232 -21.34 5.96 0.26
C SER A 232 -20.70 7.25 0.82
N VAL A 233 -21.35 8.39 0.58
CA VAL A 233 -20.91 9.68 1.15
C VAL A 233 -20.78 9.57 2.66
N LYS A 234 -21.77 8.93 3.30
CA LYS A 234 -21.75 8.69 4.75
C LYS A 234 -20.51 7.96 5.20
N ASN A 235 -20.11 6.87 4.51
CA ASN A 235 -18.93 6.07 4.88
C ASN A 235 -17.63 6.87 4.75
N VAL A 236 -17.50 7.72 3.71
CA VAL A 236 -16.35 8.60 3.54
C VAL A 236 -16.26 9.65 4.66
N VAL A 237 -17.39 10.29 4.97
CA VAL A 237 -17.47 11.29 6.05
C VAL A 237 -17.20 10.67 7.42
N ASP A 238 -17.69 9.47 7.67
CA ASP A 238 -17.44 8.74 8.92
C ASP A 238 -15.95 8.43 9.08
N GLU A 239 -15.24 8.03 8.01
CA GLU A 239 -13.78 7.80 8.04
C GLU A 239 -13.02 9.10 8.34
N ILE A 240 -13.40 10.21 7.69
CA ILE A 240 -12.78 11.51 7.94
C ILE A 240 -12.96 11.91 9.41
N ASN A 241 -14.18 11.81 9.94
CA ASN A 241 -14.48 12.13 11.33
C ASN A 241 -13.70 11.21 12.31
N HIS A 242 -13.63 9.92 12.01
CA HIS A 242 -12.84 8.97 12.77
C HIS A 242 -11.35 9.37 12.81
N CYS A 243 -10.77 9.72 11.67
CA CYS A 243 -9.40 10.18 11.59
C CYS A 243 -9.16 11.50 12.33
N MET A 244 -10.08 12.45 12.23
CA MET A 244 -9.99 13.74 12.93
C MET A 244 -9.92 13.54 14.45
N GLN A 245 -10.78 12.66 14.97
CA GLN A 245 -10.84 12.37 16.41
C GLN A 245 -9.61 11.57 16.89
N ALA A 246 -9.21 10.54 16.13
CA ALA A 246 -8.14 9.63 16.54
C ALA A 246 -6.75 10.25 16.39
N MET A 247 -6.55 11.19 15.47
CA MET A 247 -5.23 11.63 15.03
C MET A 247 -4.98 13.13 15.15
N ASP A 248 -5.94 13.90 15.67
CA ASP A 248 -5.86 15.36 15.72
C ASP A 248 -5.39 15.96 14.38
N THR A 249 -5.97 15.51 13.28
CA THR A 249 -5.67 16.01 11.93
C THR A 249 -6.91 16.59 11.29
N ASN A 250 -6.71 17.61 10.45
CA ASN A 250 -7.74 18.21 9.59
C ASN A 250 -7.30 18.27 8.13
N LYS A 251 -6.23 17.53 7.79
CA LYS A 251 -5.68 17.51 6.43
C LYS A 251 -5.90 16.14 5.81
N PHE A 252 -6.63 16.13 4.71
CA PHE A 252 -6.94 14.94 3.94
C PHE A 252 -6.58 15.14 2.48
N VAL A 253 -6.27 14.07 1.78
CA VAL A 253 -6.03 14.06 0.35
C VAL A 253 -6.75 12.89 -0.30
N PHE A 254 -7.65 13.18 -1.23
CA PHE A 254 -8.30 12.13 -2.03
C PHE A 254 -7.31 11.56 -3.04
N ARG A 255 -7.22 10.23 -3.06
CA ARG A 255 -6.29 9.46 -3.92
C ARG A 255 -7.02 8.68 -5.00
N ASP A 256 -8.22 9.10 -5.32
CA ASP A 256 -9.06 8.50 -6.35
C ASP A 256 -8.41 8.66 -7.74
N PRO A 257 -8.48 7.66 -8.62
CA PRO A 257 -8.02 7.80 -10.00
C PRO A 257 -8.72 8.94 -10.74
N VAL A 258 -10.02 9.11 -10.48
CA VAL A 258 -10.85 10.19 -11.04
C VAL A 258 -11.90 10.58 -10.00
N PHE A 259 -11.57 11.49 -9.09
CA PHE A 259 -12.45 11.90 -7.97
C PHE A 259 -13.83 12.42 -8.43
N SER A 260 -13.86 13.24 -9.50
CA SER A 260 -15.10 13.91 -9.94
C SER A 260 -15.88 13.13 -11.02
N ILE A 261 -15.66 11.83 -11.14
CA ILE A 261 -16.30 11.01 -12.19
C ILE A 261 -17.83 10.95 -12.07
N ASN A 262 -18.34 11.07 -10.87
CA ASN A 262 -19.79 11.15 -10.59
C ASN A 262 -20.11 12.51 -9.95
N ARG A 263 -20.68 13.41 -10.76
CA ARG A 263 -20.98 14.78 -10.32
C ARG A 263 -21.91 14.82 -9.11
N LYS A 264 -22.97 13.98 -9.08
CA LYS A 264 -23.92 13.97 -7.95
C LYS A 264 -23.20 13.61 -6.65
N PHE A 265 -22.43 12.54 -6.68
CA PHE A 265 -21.61 12.09 -5.54
C PHE A 265 -20.63 13.18 -5.08
N THR A 266 -19.92 13.81 -6.03
CA THR A 266 -18.90 14.82 -5.71
C THR A 266 -19.51 16.09 -5.07
N VAL A 267 -20.73 16.46 -5.45
CA VAL A 267 -21.42 17.63 -4.88
C VAL A 267 -22.02 17.31 -3.51
N GLU A 268 -22.42 16.06 -3.28
CA GLU A 268 -22.98 15.60 -2.01
C GLU A 268 -21.89 15.43 -0.94
N LEU A 269 -20.70 14.98 -1.33
CA LEU A 269 -19.53 14.81 -0.48
C LEU A 269 -18.89 16.16 -0.11
#